data_9d8d27ad61c068d39f1a032ea9fc1c95
#
_entry.id   9d8d27ad61c068d39f1a032ea9fc1c95
#
_cell.length_a   1.000
_cell.length_b   1.000
_cell.length_c   1.000
_cell.angle_alpha   90.00
_cell.angle_beta   90.00
_cell.angle_gamma   90.00
#
_symmetry.space_group_name_H-M   'P 1'
#
loop_
_entity.id
_entity.type
_entity.pdbx_description
1 polymer ?
#
loop_
_entity_poly.entity_id
_entity_poly.type
_entity_poly.pdbx_seq_one_letter_code
_entity_poly.pdbx_strand_id
1 'polypeptide(L)'
;MAQKTIDPKDTPRNGDPPYAQFDIKHYAHWTLRIGDKQRYLGQALIWLERDGDMQRLSSLTEDERSELWNVVLPEYEAAVQKLWQPDHMNYAWLGNDFHLHNGHGHLHLIPRYKTPRSFAGRNFVDDRWGHNYVPYTQEPAPIEVVDAVRDALISQMLLYESASWRRS
;
A
#
# COMPACT_ATOMS: atom_id res chain seq x y z
N MET A 1 -1.02 32.42 2.33
CA MET A 1 -1.12 31.57 3.55
C MET A 1 0.11 30.71 3.59
N ALA A 2 0.93 30.83 4.62
CA ALA A 2 2.16 30.03 4.74
C ALA A 2 1.79 28.55 4.96
N GLN A 3 2.28 27.66 4.12
CA GLN A 3 2.22 26.22 4.34
C GLN A 3 2.93 25.92 5.65
N LYS A 4 2.20 25.40 6.63
CA LYS A 4 2.75 24.95 7.90
C LYS A 4 3.64 23.75 7.57
N THR A 5 4.95 23.95 7.61
CA THR A 5 5.94 22.87 7.56
C THR A 5 5.68 21.97 8.78
N ILE A 6 5.27 20.75 8.54
CA ILE A 6 5.12 19.74 9.60
C ILE A 6 6.55 19.41 10.07
N ASP A 7 6.82 19.57 11.37
CA ASP A 7 8.08 19.16 11.95
C ASP A 7 8.25 17.65 11.72
N PRO A 8 9.40 17.16 11.24
CA PRO A 8 9.65 15.72 11.10
C PRO A 8 9.40 14.90 12.37
N LYS A 9 9.47 15.55 13.55
CA LYS A 9 9.16 14.94 14.86
C LYS A 9 7.68 14.72 15.08
N ASP A 10 6.82 15.45 14.35
CA ASP A 10 5.35 15.35 14.46
C ASP A 10 4.76 14.40 13.41
N THR A 11 5.61 13.76 12.59
CA THR A 11 5.14 12.73 11.65
C THR A 11 4.80 11.47 12.45
N PRO A 12 3.53 11.02 12.45
CA PRO A 12 3.14 9.83 13.19
C PRO A 12 3.96 8.61 12.76
N ARG A 13 4.38 7.80 13.75
CA ARG A 13 5.09 6.55 13.49
C ARG A 13 4.12 5.50 12.96
N ASN A 14 4.68 4.47 12.36
CA ASN A 14 3.91 3.32 11.94
C ASN A 14 3.10 2.77 13.14
N GLY A 15 1.79 2.52 12.93
CA GLY A 15 0.88 2.12 14.01
C GLY A 15 0.33 3.25 14.90
N ASP A 16 0.85 4.48 14.79
CA ASP A 16 0.31 5.63 15.53
C ASP A 16 -0.97 6.18 14.85
N PRO A 17 -1.96 6.66 15.62
CA PRO A 17 -3.04 7.45 15.04
C PRO A 17 -2.48 8.71 14.33
N PRO A 18 -2.97 9.08 13.13
CA PRO A 18 -4.15 8.55 12.44
C PRO A 18 -3.89 7.40 11.44
N TYR A 19 -2.66 6.90 11.31
CA TYR A 19 -2.32 5.94 10.23
C TYR A 19 -2.81 4.51 10.49
N ALA A 20 -2.96 4.09 11.75
CA ALA A 20 -3.46 2.76 12.10
C ALA A 20 -4.83 2.43 11.47
N GLN A 21 -5.65 3.45 11.22
CA GLN A 21 -6.95 3.26 10.54
C GLN A 21 -6.82 2.75 9.11
N PHE A 22 -5.64 2.89 8.50
CA PHE A 22 -5.36 2.44 7.13
C PHE A 22 -4.68 1.07 7.09
N ASP A 23 -4.31 0.50 8.23
CA ASP A 23 -3.61 -0.78 8.28
C ASP A 23 -4.54 -1.92 7.86
N ILE A 24 -4.00 -2.81 7.01
CA ILE A 24 -4.67 -4.01 6.53
C ILE A 24 -4.15 -5.22 7.31
N LYS A 25 -2.81 -5.36 7.40
CA LYS A 25 -2.17 -6.49 8.07
C LYS A 25 -0.77 -6.13 8.54
N HIS A 26 -0.44 -6.58 9.76
CA HIS A 26 0.91 -6.53 10.30
C HIS A 26 1.61 -7.87 10.11
N TYR A 27 2.87 -7.82 9.69
CA TYR A 27 3.80 -8.94 9.57
C TYR A 27 4.96 -8.75 10.55
N ALA A 28 5.96 -9.62 10.53
CA ALA A 28 7.09 -9.49 11.46
C ALA A 28 7.95 -8.24 11.18
N HIS A 29 8.12 -7.89 9.91
CA HIS A 29 8.97 -6.77 9.49
C HIS A 29 8.22 -5.68 8.71
N TRP A 30 6.98 -5.93 8.30
CA TRP A 30 6.24 -5.05 7.40
C TRP A 30 4.80 -4.84 7.86
N THR A 31 4.25 -3.67 7.55
CA THR A 31 2.79 -3.42 7.62
C THR A 31 2.25 -3.11 6.24
N LEU A 32 1.26 -3.87 5.81
CA LEU A 32 0.47 -3.57 4.63
C LEU A 32 -0.61 -2.56 5.00
N ARG A 33 -0.68 -1.46 4.25
CA ARG A 33 -1.57 -0.33 4.51
C ARG A 33 -2.26 0.11 3.25
N ILE A 34 -3.54 0.45 3.33
CA ILE A 34 -4.27 1.01 2.20
C ILE A 34 -3.81 2.46 1.91
N GLY A 35 -3.71 2.83 0.65
CA GLY A 35 -3.48 4.22 0.26
C GLY A 35 -4.75 5.07 0.42
N ASP A 36 -4.65 6.23 1.05
CA ASP A 36 -5.78 7.14 1.30
C ASP A 36 -6.35 7.78 0.01
N LYS A 37 -5.54 7.93 -1.01
CA LYS A 37 -5.94 8.59 -2.27
C LYS A 37 -6.73 7.71 -3.22
N GLN A 38 -6.50 6.41 -3.18
CA GLN A 38 -7.19 5.42 -4.01
C GLN A 38 -7.43 5.90 -5.46
N ARG A 39 -6.40 6.47 -6.09
CA ARG A 39 -6.46 6.81 -7.52
C ARG A 39 -6.61 5.55 -8.36
N TYR A 40 -5.81 4.56 -8.03
CA TYR A 40 -5.87 3.23 -8.63
C TYR A 40 -6.53 2.30 -7.62
N LEU A 41 -7.60 1.63 -8.00
CA LEU A 41 -8.37 0.77 -7.11
C LEU A 41 -7.46 -0.28 -6.45
N GLY A 42 -7.45 -0.31 -5.14
CA GLY A 42 -6.60 -1.21 -4.36
C GLY A 42 -5.18 -0.69 -4.11
N GLN A 43 -4.83 0.52 -4.55
CA GLN A 43 -3.52 1.11 -4.28
C GLN A 43 -3.19 1.04 -2.79
N ALA A 44 -2.00 0.50 -2.47
CA ALA A 44 -1.57 0.24 -1.12
C ALA A 44 -0.07 0.57 -0.93
N LEU A 45 0.37 0.48 0.30
CA LEU A 45 1.75 0.66 0.73
C LEU A 45 2.18 -0.53 1.57
N ILE A 46 3.40 -1.02 1.38
CA ILE A 46 4.07 -1.92 2.31
C ILE A 46 5.11 -1.09 3.06
N TRP A 47 4.92 -0.93 4.35
CA TRP A 47 5.71 -0.07 5.22
C TRP A 47 6.67 -0.91 6.06
N LEU A 48 7.97 -0.55 6.05
CA LEU A 48 8.98 -1.23 6.85
C LEU A 48 8.85 -0.83 8.33
N GLU A 49 8.77 -1.83 9.23
CA GLU A 49 8.62 -1.58 10.69
C GLU A 49 9.90 -1.05 11.33
N ARG A 50 11.05 -1.42 10.79
CA ARG A 50 12.34 -1.01 11.32
C ARG A 50 12.58 0.48 11.09
N ASP A 51 12.93 1.20 12.17
CA ASP A 51 13.41 2.58 12.11
C ASP A 51 14.74 2.69 11.36
N GLY A 52 14.95 3.83 10.70
CA GLY A 52 16.22 4.17 10.08
C GLY A 52 16.09 4.77 8.69
N ASP A 53 17.20 5.27 8.19
CA ASP A 53 17.28 5.86 6.86
C ASP A 53 17.39 4.77 5.79
N MET A 54 16.25 4.39 5.25
CA MET A 54 16.10 3.29 4.29
C MET A 54 16.01 3.77 2.85
N GLN A 55 17.06 4.39 2.34
CA GLN A 55 17.08 4.91 0.97
C GLN A 55 17.24 3.83 -0.11
N ARG A 56 17.77 2.65 0.24
CA ARG A 56 18.13 1.62 -0.75
C ARG A 56 17.51 0.27 -0.40
N LEU A 57 16.90 -0.38 -1.39
CA LEU A 57 16.40 -1.76 -1.26
C LEU A 57 17.51 -2.76 -0.85
N SER A 58 18.76 -2.50 -1.27
CA SER A 58 19.91 -3.33 -0.87
C SER A 58 20.25 -3.27 0.62
N SER A 59 19.70 -2.30 1.36
CA SER A 59 19.90 -2.17 2.82
C SER A 59 18.92 -3.03 3.63
N LEU A 60 17.94 -3.66 2.99
CA LEU A 60 17.04 -4.62 3.64
C LEU A 60 17.84 -5.84 4.15
N THR A 61 17.51 -6.31 5.33
CA THR A 61 18.03 -7.58 5.85
C THR A 61 17.51 -8.77 5.05
N GLU A 62 18.08 -9.95 5.24
CA GLU A 62 17.62 -11.17 4.57
C GLU A 62 16.18 -11.51 4.98
N ASP A 63 15.86 -11.38 6.27
CA ASP A 63 14.53 -11.68 6.80
C ASP A 63 13.48 -10.70 6.25
N GLU A 64 13.81 -9.39 6.20
CA GLU A 64 12.94 -8.36 5.60
C GLU A 64 12.67 -8.66 4.11
N ARG A 65 13.72 -9.03 3.36
CA ARG A 65 13.56 -9.41 1.94
C ARG A 65 12.73 -10.66 1.78
N SER A 66 13.05 -11.70 2.56
CA SER A 66 12.34 -12.98 2.49
C SER A 66 10.86 -12.83 2.79
N GLU A 67 10.50 -12.10 3.84
CA GLU A 67 9.11 -11.85 4.19
C GLU A 67 8.39 -11.04 3.10
N LEU A 68 9.03 -9.97 2.59
CA LEU A 68 8.46 -9.14 1.53
C LEU A 68 8.12 -9.96 0.28
N TRP A 69 9.10 -10.71 -0.24
CA TRP A 69 8.97 -11.42 -1.52
C TRP A 69 8.18 -12.71 -1.44
N ASN A 70 8.25 -13.42 -0.30
CA ASN A 70 7.65 -14.75 -0.19
C ASN A 70 6.30 -14.76 0.52
N VAL A 71 5.95 -13.66 1.23
CA VAL A 71 4.73 -13.60 2.03
C VAL A 71 3.89 -12.39 1.66
N VAL A 72 4.38 -11.17 1.91
CA VAL A 72 3.56 -9.95 1.84
C VAL A 72 3.07 -9.68 0.43
N LEU A 73 3.98 -9.65 -0.55
CA LEU A 73 3.63 -9.40 -1.96
C LEU A 73 2.70 -10.48 -2.52
N PRO A 74 2.99 -11.78 -2.40
CA PRO A 74 2.09 -12.83 -2.92
C PRO A 74 0.69 -12.79 -2.33
N GLU A 75 0.54 -12.52 -1.03
CA GLU A 75 -0.76 -12.41 -0.38
C GLU A 75 -1.56 -11.22 -0.92
N TYR A 76 -0.93 -10.04 -0.99
CA TYR A 76 -1.59 -8.85 -1.52
C TYR A 76 -1.97 -9.01 -2.99
N GLU A 77 -1.05 -9.48 -3.83
CA GLU A 77 -1.29 -9.68 -5.27
C GLU A 77 -2.42 -10.68 -5.53
N ALA A 78 -2.45 -11.78 -4.79
CA ALA A 78 -3.53 -12.76 -4.88
C ALA A 78 -4.90 -12.15 -4.50
N ALA A 79 -4.94 -11.33 -3.44
CA ALA A 79 -6.16 -10.66 -3.01
C ALA A 79 -6.66 -9.66 -4.04
N VAL A 80 -5.79 -8.78 -4.53
CA VAL A 80 -6.12 -7.77 -5.55
C VAL A 80 -6.55 -8.44 -6.86
N GLN A 81 -5.85 -9.49 -7.28
CA GLN A 81 -6.19 -10.25 -8.48
C GLN A 81 -7.58 -10.89 -8.36
N LYS A 82 -7.90 -11.44 -7.19
CA LYS A 82 -9.20 -12.05 -6.95
C LYS A 82 -10.33 -11.02 -6.93
N LEU A 83 -10.10 -9.86 -6.31
CA LEU A 83 -11.13 -8.84 -6.12
C LEU A 83 -11.39 -8.01 -7.39
N TRP A 84 -10.32 -7.55 -8.04
CA TRP A 84 -10.47 -6.50 -9.07
C TRP A 84 -9.77 -6.80 -10.38
N GLN A 85 -8.96 -7.85 -10.48
CA GLN A 85 -8.30 -8.31 -11.70
C GLN A 85 -7.53 -7.19 -12.41
N PRO A 86 -6.50 -6.58 -11.77
CA PRO A 86 -5.67 -5.62 -12.45
C PRO A 86 -4.96 -6.25 -13.66
N ASP A 87 -4.82 -5.48 -14.72
CA ASP A 87 -4.10 -5.93 -15.92
C ASP A 87 -2.58 -6.03 -15.64
N HIS A 88 -2.04 -5.10 -14.83
CA HIS A 88 -0.64 -5.09 -14.40
C HIS A 88 -0.49 -4.55 -12.98
N MET A 89 0.68 -4.80 -12.38
CA MET A 89 1.11 -4.21 -11.12
C MET A 89 2.35 -3.34 -11.36
N ASN A 90 2.34 -2.13 -10.81
CA ASN A 90 3.53 -1.30 -10.69
C ASN A 90 3.97 -1.24 -9.23
N TYR A 91 5.28 -1.19 -9.04
CA TYR A 91 5.91 -1.09 -7.72
C TYR A 91 6.85 0.10 -7.72
N ALA A 92 6.87 0.89 -6.66
CA ALA A 92 7.77 2.02 -6.57
C ALA A 92 8.37 2.16 -5.17
N TRP A 93 9.70 2.16 -5.10
CA TRP A 93 10.49 2.47 -3.92
C TRP A 93 11.09 3.87 -4.11
N LEU A 94 10.47 4.87 -3.47
CA LEU A 94 10.78 6.28 -3.70
C LEU A 94 11.69 6.82 -2.59
N GLY A 95 12.94 6.36 -2.55
CA GLY A 95 13.90 6.70 -1.50
C GLY A 95 14.08 8.20 -1.23
N ASN A 96 13.83 9.05 -2.23
CA ASN A 96 13.89 10.51 -2.07
C ASN A 96 12.76 11.10 -1.22
N ASP A 97 11.67 10.35 -0.99
CA ASP A 97 10.52 10.82 -0.20
C ASP A 97 10.57 10.36 1.27
N PHE A 98 11.43 9.41 1.60
CA PHE A 98 11.45 8.80 2.93
C PHE A 98 11.77 9.79 4.05
N HIS A 99 12.48 10.88 3.75
CA HIS A 99 12.73 11.95 4.73
C HIS A 99 11.44 12.63 5.21
N LEU A 100 10.35 12.58 4.42
CA LEU A 100 9.02 13.07 4.81
C LEU A 100 8.32 12.13 5.81
N HIS A 101 8.86 10.93 5.99
CA HIS A 101 8.33 9.85 6.82
C HIS A 101 9.38 9.32 7.81
N ASN A 102 10.19 10.21 8.40
CA ASN A 102 11.26 9.87 9.35
C ASN A 102 12.25 8.81 8.83
N GLY A 103 12.50 8.77 7.52
CA GLY A 103 13.41 7.82 6.91
C GLY A 103 12.83 6.41 6.70
N HIS A 104 11.56 6.17 7.05
CA HIS A 104 10.94 4.85 6.87
C HIS A 104 10.84 4.45 5.41
N GLY A 105 11.39 3.29 5.08
CA GLY A 105 11.25 2.69 3.77
C GLY A 105 9.85 2.16 3.54
N HIS A 106 9.28 2.45 2.38
CA HIS A 106 7.99 1.89 2.00
C HIS A 106 7.91 1.63 0.50
N LEU A 107 7.21 0.57 0.14
CA LEU A 107 6.96 0.16 -1.24
C LEU A 107 5.53 0.52 -1.63
N HIS A 108 5.38 1.32 -2.67
CA HIS A 108 4.07 1.58 -3.25
C HIS A 108 3.64 0.41 -4.13
N LEU A 109 2.40 -0.05 -3.93
CA LEU A 109 1.73 -1.09 -4.69
C LEU A 109 0.63 -0.44 -5.51
N ILE A 110 0.75 -0.49 -6.84
CA ILE A 110 -0.12 0.28 -7.73
C ILE A 110 -0.74 -0.65 -8.78
N PRO A 111 -1.95 -1.16 -8.51
CA PRO A 111 -2.70 -1.92 -9.51
C PRO A 111 -3.02 -1.03 -10.71
N ARG A 112 -2.81 -1.54 -11.92
CA ARG A 112 -3.04 -0.81 -13.16
C ARG A 112 -4.16 -1.47 -13.98
N TYR A 113 -5.05 -0.65 -14.53
CA TYR A 113 -6.26 -1.10 -15.19
C TYR A 113 -6.40 -0.51 -16.58
N LYS A 114 -6.40 -1.35 -17.61
CA LYS A 114 -6.63 -0.93 -18.98
C LYS A 114 -8.05 -0.44 -19.21
N THR A 115 -9.00 -1.00 -18.48
CA THR A 115 -10.42 -0.61 -18.54
C THR A 115 -10.92 -0.19 -17.16
N PRO A 116 -11.89 0.72 -17.07
CA PRO A 116 -12.43 1.19 -15.79
C PRO A 116 -12.92 0.06 -14.88
N ARG A 117 -12.84 0.27 -13.59
CA ARG A 117 -13.40 -0.59 -12.53
C ARG A 117 -14.36 0.21 -11.67
N SER A 118 -15.54 -0.35 -11.37
CA SER A 118 -16.49 0.26 -10.44
C SER A 118 -16.46 -0.48 -9.12
N PHE A 119 -16.27 0.24 -8.01
CA PHE A 119 -16.27 -0.32 -6.67
C PHE A 119 -16.72 0.73 -5.65
N ALA A 120 -17.50 0.34 -4.63
CA ALA A 120 -17.99 1.22 -3.57
C ALA A 120 -18.61 2.54 -4.10
N GLY A 121 -19.42 2.46 -5.15
CA GLY A 121 -20.09 3.62 -5.76
C GLY A 121 -19.19 4.57 -6.56
N ARG A 122 -17.88 4.25 -6.69
CA ARG A 122 -16.92 5.04 -7.46
C ARG A 122 -16.46 4.31 -8.71
N ASN A 123 -16.24 5.08 -9.79
CA ASN A 123 -15.62 4.59 -11.01
C ASN A 123 -14.14 4.97 -11.02
N PHE A 124 -13.26 3.95 -11.09
CA PHE A 124 -11.81 4.08 -11.13
C PHE A 124 -11.33 3.98 -12.58
N VAL A 125 -10.68 5.03 -13.06
CA VAL A 125 -10.16 5.11 -14.42
C VAL A 125 -8.66 5.35 -14.35
N ASP A 126 -7.86 4.48 -14.98
CA ASP A 126 -6.42 4.69 -15.15
C ASP A 126 -6.18 5.52 -16.42
N ASP A 127 -6.30 6.84 -16.32
CA ASP A 127 -6.06 7.79 -17.40
C ASP A 127 -4.58 7.90 -17.79
N ARG A 128 -3.70 7.19 -17.05
CA ARG A 128 -2.25 7.10 -17.28
C ARG A 128 -1.81 5.71 -17.74
N TRP A 129 -2.73 4.90 -18.23
CA TRP A 129 -2.38 3.58 -18.77
C TRP A 129 -1.27 3.68 -19.83
N GLY A 130 -0.23 2.84 -19.68
CA GLY A 130 0.95 2.89 -20.52
C GLY A 130 1.98 3.98 -20.19
N HIS A 131 1.72 4.79 -19.15
CA HIS A 131 2.61 5.84 -18.66
C HIS A 131 2.88 5.68 -17.17
N ASN A 132 3.84 6.47 -16.66
CA ASN A 132 4.10 6.51 -15.22
C ASN A 132 2.84 6.91 -14.44
N TYR A 133 2.67 6.32 -13.26
CA TYR A 133 1.63 6.74 -12.33
C TYR A 133 1.91 8.15 -11.78
N VAL A 134 0.86 8.82 -11.27
CA VAL A 134 1.00 10.15 -10.64
C VAL A 134 0.81 9.97 -9.14
N PRO A 135 1.88 10.11 -8.31
CA PRO A 135 1.80 9.76 -6.90
C PRO A 135 1.14 10.82 -6.01
N TYR A 136 1.30 12.12 -6.28
CA TYR A 136 1.17 13.12 -5.20
C TYR A 136 0.19 14.26 -5.39
N THR A 137 -0.49 14.39 -6.49
CA THR A 137 -1.31 15.59 -6.81
C THR A 137 -2.79 15.42 -6.55
N GLN A 138 -3.21 14.45 -5.73
CA GLN A 138 -4.62 14.11 -5.58
C GLN A 138 -5.11 14.27 -4.17
N GLU A 139 -6.34 14.79 -4.09
CA GLU A 139 -7.13 14.77 -2.87
C GLU A 139 -7.35 13.33 -2.40
N PRO A 140 -7.41 13.10 -1.10
CA PRO A 140 -7.82 11.82 -0.55
C PRO A 140 -9.16 11.37 -1.14
N ALA A 141 -9.32 10.08 -1.33
CA ALA A 141 -10.63 9.52 -1.67
C ALA A 141 -11.60 9.69 -0.48
N PRO A 142 -12.91 9.73 -0.71
CA PRO A 142 -13.88 9.68 0.38
C PRO A 142 -13.56 8.52 1.32
N ILE A 143 -13.61 8.77 2.63
CA ILE A 143 -13.17 7.80 3.63
C ILE A 143 -13.95 6.48 3.54
N GLU A 144 -15.23 6.56 3.21
CA GLU A 144 -16.09 5.39 3.01
C GLU A 144 -15.64 4.51 1.84
N VAL A 145 -15.01 5.09 0.82
CA VAL A 145 -14.41 4.33 -0.30
C VAL A 145 -13.12 3.67 0.15
N VAL A 146 -12.28 4.40 0.88
CA VAL A 146 -11.01 3.87 1.43
C VAL A 146 -11.30 2.69 2.36
N ASP A 147 -12.25 2.85 3.27
CA ASP A 147 -12.67 1.80 4.20
C ASP A 147 -13.22 0.58 3.47
N ALA A 148 -14.08 0.77 2.47
CA ALA A 148 -14.63 -0.33 1.69
C ALA A 148 -13.55 -1.13 0.95
N VAL A 149 -12.55 -0.44 0.37
CA VAL A 149 -11.41 -1.08 -0.31
C VAL A 149 -10.55 -1.84 0.70
N ARG A 150 -10.22 -1.23 1.85
CA ARG A 150 -9.47 -1.87 2.93
C ARG A 150 -10.17 -3.13 3.43
N ASP A 151 -11.44 -3.04 3.76
CA ASP A 151 -12.22 -4.14 4.33
C ASP A 151 -12.38 -5.30 3.35
N ALA A 152 -12.50 -5.00 2.05
CA ALA A 152 -12.50 -6.02 1.01
C ALA A 152 -11.15 -6.77 0.95
N LEU A 153 -10.02 -6.05 1.04
CA LEU A 153 -8.69 -6.66 1.09
C LEU A 153 -8.51 -7.52 2.32
N ILE A 154 -8.84 -7.01 3.51
CA ILE A 154 -8.76 -7.77 4.77
C ILE A 154 -9.56 -9.07 4.65
N SER A 155 -10.81 -8.98 4.22
CA SER A 155 -11.69 -10.15 4.08
C SER A 155 -11.13 -11.17 3.10
N GLN A 156 -10.59 -10.72 1.96
CA GLN A 156 -10.01 -11.61 0.95
C GLN A 156 -8.72 -12.29 1.42
N MET A 157 -7.87 -11.57 2.15
CA MET A 157 -6.61 -12.12 2.69
C MET A 157 -6.86 -13.16 3.78
N LEU A 158 -7.85 -12.96 4.64
CA LEU A 158 -8.27 -13.97 5.64
C LEU A 158 -8.75 -15.27 4.98
N LEU A 159 -9.46 -15.17 3.85
CA LEU A 159 -9.88 -16.34 3.08
C LEU A 159 -8.68 -17.07 2.46
N TYR A 160 -7.67 -16.34 2.01
CA TYR A 160 -6.44 -16.92 1.45
C TYR A 160 -5.67 -17.73 2.51
N GLU A 161 -5.49 -17.18 3.72
CA GLU A 161 -4.86 -17.88 4.83
C GLU A 161 -5.59 -19.18 5.18
N SER A 162 -6.92 -19.12 5.33
CA SER A 162 -7.73 -20.31 5.66
C SER A 162 -7.67 -21.41 4.60
N ALA A 163 -7.40 -21.06 3.33
CA ALA A 163 -7.25 -22.02 2.24
C ALA A 163 -5.84 -22.62 2.15
N SER A 164 -4.80 -21.90 2.58
CA SER A 164 -3.41 -22.40 2.59
C SER A 164 -3.20 -23.48 3.65
N TRP A 165 -3.83 -23.36 4.82
CA TRP A 165 -3.80 -24.38 5.90
C TRP A 165 -4.39 -25.73 5.51
N ARG A 166 -5.28 -25.77 4.50
CA ARG A 166 -5.90 -27.02 4.03
C ARG A 166 -5.05 -27.77 2.99
N ARG A 167 -3.94 -27.19 2.57
CA ARG A 167 -3.05 -27.78 1.54
C ARG A 167 -1.71 -28.25 2.11
N SER A 168 -1.43 -27.99 3.37
CA SER A 168 -0.27 -28.46 4.14
C SER A 168 -0.67 -29.69 4.98
#